data_10a622a740f0e37041e574131f5edab3
#
_entry.id   10a622a740f0e37041e574131f5edab3
#
_cell.length_a   1.000
_cell.length_b   1.000
_cell.length_c   1.000
_cell.angle_alpha   90.00
_cell.angle_beta   90.00
_cell.angle_gamma   90.00
#
_symmetry.space_group_name_H-M   'P 1'
#
loop_
_entity.id
_entity.type
_entity.pdbx_description
1 polymer ?
#
loop_
_entity_poly.entity_id
_entity_poly.type
_entity_poly.pdbx_seq_one_letter_code
_entity_poly.pdbx_strand_id
1 'polypeptide(L)'
;MFVKKDVVEEVDNPCTEMSLEMARDKLPQAQLGDVIRIEVRTRDFGRIAAQTARQVIIQGMREAERGMIYDEFSSKEHELLTGVITRIDPRSGGVSLRIGSGNEATEAFLAPGEQVKGEEYVEGMRLRVYVVEVRRSTKGPQVLISRTHPGLVKRLFELEVPEIYDGTVEVKSIAREAGSRTKLAVWSADPDVDAIGACVGPRGQRVNNIVNELKGEKVDIIKWSEDPAQYIAAALSPADVVSVDIHEEGKSCRVVVPDDQLSLAIGKEGQNARLAAKLTGWKIDIKPASAPADEAPEDEDDVILDDGDEIIADEAEGETEE
;
A
#
# COMPACT_ATOMS: atom_id res chain seq x y z
N MET A 1 -25.52 -20.19 -35.11
CA MET A 1 -24.25 -19.54 -34.76
C MET A 1 -24.08 -18.34 -35.69
N PHE A 2 -23.59 -17.21 -35.23
CA PHE A 2 -23.44 -16.01 -36.06
C PHE A 2 -21.97 -15.60 -36.03
N VAL A 3 -21.46 -15.22 -37.23
CA VAL A 3 -20.16 -14.56 -37.37
C VAL A 3 -20.41 -13.08 -37.60
N LYS A 4 -19.68 -12.23 -36.92
CA LYS A 4 -19.68 -10.80 -37.17
C LYS A 4 -18.63 -10.51 -38.23
N LYS A 5 -18.99 -9.72 -39.27
CA LYS A 5 -18.07 -9.23 -40.28
C LYS A 5 -18.20 -7.73 -40.40
N ASP A 6 -17.08 -7.06 -40.44
CA ASP A 6 -16.99 -5.63 -40.68
C ASP A 6 -17.08 -5.34 -42.18
N VAL A 7 -17.86 -4.32 -42.52
CA VAL A 7 -18.01 -3.91 -43.94
C VAL A 7 -16.89 -2.95 -44.28
N VAL A 8 -15.99 -3.40 -45.19
CA VAL A 8 -14.80 -2.64 -45.59
C VAL A 8 -14.82 -2.42 -47.12
N GLU A 9 -14.02 -1.47 -47.59
CA GLU A 9 -13.88 -1.20 -49.03
C GLU A 9 -13.03 -2.26 -49.70
N GLU A 10 -11.88 -2.62 -49.13
CA GLU A 10 -11.02 -3.72 -49.52
C GLU A 10 -10.97 -4.77 -48.40
N VAL A 11 -11.16 -6.04 -48.75
CA VAL A 11 -11.22 -7.18 -47.85
C VAL A 11 -9.82 -7.76 -47.67
N ASP A 12 -9.19 -7.51 -46.56
CA ASP A 12 -7.90 -8.11 -46.17
C ASP A 12 -8.10 -9.52 -45.57
N ASN A 13 -9.08 -9.66 -44.73
CA ASN A 13 -9.38 -10.93 -44.05
C ASN A 13 -10.84 -11.38 -44.33
N PRO A 14 -11.07 -12.35 -45.23
CA PRO A 14 -12.41 -12.83 -45.53
C PRO A 14 -13.18 -13.47 -44.38
N CYS A 15 -12.50 -13.81 -43.27
CA CYS A 15 -13.15 -14.37 -42.08
C CYS A 15 -13.83 -13.31 -41.22
N THR A 16 -13.24 -12.14 -41.11
CA THR A 16 -13.72 -11.03 -40.23
C THR A 16 -14.29 -9.85 -40.99
N GLU A 17 -14.02 -9.78 -42.31
CA GLU A 17 -14.40 -8.66 -43.18
C GLU A 17 -15.26 -9.09 -44.34
N MET A 18 -15.98 -8.16 -44.94
CA MET A 18 -16.73 -8.36 -46.16
C MET A 18 -16.84 -7.05 -46.94
N SER A 19 -16.90 -7.17 -48.28
CA SER A 19 -17.07 -6.01 -49.14
C SER A 19 -18.47 -5.42 -49.05
N LEU A 20 -18.60 -4.11 -49.36
CA LEU A 20 -19.87 -3.39 -49.35
C LEU A 20 -20.91 -4.03 -50.30
N GLU A 21 -20.47 -4.60 -51.43
CA GLU A 21 -21.38 -5.31 -52.35
C GLU A 21 -21.98 -6.56 -51.70
N MET A 22 -21.15 -7.41 -51.08
CA MET A 22 -21.62 -8.60 -50.38
C MET A 22 -22.48 -8.24 -49.15
N ALA A 23 -22.23 -7.10 -48.54
CA ALA A 23 -22.99 -6.58 -47.42
C ALA A 23 -24.39 -6.17 -47.85
N ARG A 24 -24.51 -5.47 -48.98
CA ARG A 24 -25.82 -5.00 -49.54
C ARG A 24 -26.68 -6.12 -50.05
N ASP A 25 -26.09 -7.22 -50.54
CA ASP A 25 -26.84 -8.42 -50.91
C ASP A 25 -27.60 -9.06 -49.73
N LYS A 26 -27.08 -8.87 -48.50
CA LYS A 26 -27.68 -9.38 -47.29
C LYS A 26 -28.51 -8.35 -46.54
N LEU A 27 -28.09 -7.09 -46.56
CA LEU A 27 -28.74 -5.93 -45.95
C LEU A 27 -28.66 -4.76 -46.94
N PRO A 28 -29.74 -4.42 -47.67
CA PRO A 28 -29.74 -3.36 -48.69
C PRO A 28 -29.29 -1.98 -48.19
N GLN A 29 -29.40 -1.73 -46.89
CA GLN A 29 -29.03 -0.45 -46.26
C GLN A 29 -27.61 -0.43 -45.68
N ALA A 30 -26.79 -1.49 -45.89
CA ALA A 30 -25.46 -1.56 -45.32
C ALA A 30 -24.52 -0.46 -45.86
N GLN A 31 -23.74 0.12 -44.93
CA GLN A 31 -22.74 1.15 -45.18
C GLN A 31 -21.34 0.65 -44.80
N LEU A 32 -20.32 1.34 -45.28
CA LEU A 32 -18.92 1.08 -44.87
C LEU A 32 -18.78 1.36 -43.35
N GLY A 33 -18.15 0.42 -42.65
CA GLY A 33 -17.98 0.46 -41.20
C GLY A 33 -19.09 -0.24 -40.39
N ASP A 34 -20.14 -0.74 -41.06
CA ASP A 34 -21.20 -1.52 -40.38
C ASP A 34 -20.70 -2.92 -40.01
N VAL A 35 -21.25 -3.47 -38.92
CA VAL A 35 -20.99 -4.84 -38.47
C VAL A 35 -22.18 -5.72 -38.76
N ILE A 36 -22.04 -6.63 -39.74
CA ILE A 36 -23.11 -7.54 -40.15
C ILE A 36 -22.97 -8.89 -39.45
N ARG A 37 -24.07 -9.41 -38.91
CA ARG A 37 -24.16 -10.76 -38.35
C ARG A 37 -24.63 -11.75 -39.40
N ILE A 38 -23.78 -12.71 -39.78
CA ILE A 38 -24.08 -13.75 -40.74
C ILE A 38 -24.35 -15.06 -40.01
N GLU A 39 -25.45 -15.69 -40.26
CA GLU A 39 -25.75 -17.03 -39.76
C GLU A 39 -24.92 -18.08 -40.50
N VAL A 40 -24.14 -18.84 -39.76
CA VAL A 40 -23.31 -19.92 -40.29
C VAL A 40 -23.93 -21.25 -39.92
N ARG A 41 -24.16 -22.11 -40.90
CA ARG A 41 -24.73 -23.44 -40.68
C ARG A 41 -23.69 -24.37 -40.06
N THR A 42 -24.03 -24.99 -38.96
CA THR A 42 -23.15 -25.85 -38.17
C THR A 42 -22.69 -27.13 -38.89
N ARG A 43 -23.34 -27.49 -39.99
CA ARG A 43 -22.98 -28.65 -40.79
C ARG A 43 -21.63 -28.55 -41.50
N ASP A 44 -21.15 -27.30 -41.69
CA ASP A 44 -19.90 -27.02 -42.44
C ASP A 44 -18.69 -26.96 -41.51
N PHE A 45 -18.90 -27.12 -40.19
CA PHE A 45 -17.79 -27.13 -39.21
C PHE A 45 -17.17 -28.53 -39.13
N GLY A 46 -15.96 -28.66 -39.64
CA GLY A 46 -15.13 -29.81 -39.38
C GLY A 46 -14.77 -29.94 -37.87
N ARG A 47 -14.40 -31.14 -37.45
CA ARG A 47 -14.04 -31.42 -36.03
C ARG A 47 -12.96 -30.48 -35.50
N ILE A 48 -11.98 -30.08 -36.34
CA ILE A 48 -10.88 -29.17 -36.00
C ILE A 48 -11.42 -27.74 -35.71
N ALA A 49 -12.31 -27.24 -36.60
CA ALA A 49 -12.91 -25.92 -36.44
C ALA A 49 -13.74 -25.82 -35.15
N ALA A 50 -14.47 -26.88 -34.78
CA ALA A 50 -15.24 -26.96 -33.55
C ALA A 50 -14.33 -26.98 -32.31
N GLN A 51 -13.19 -27.66 -32.35
CA GLN A 51 -12.20 -27.66 -31.25
C GLN A 51 -11.54 -26.30 -31.11
N THR A 52 -11.16 -25.66 -32.21
CA THR A 52 -10.56 -24.30 -32.17
C THR A 52 -11.55 -23.28 -31.65
N ALA A 53 -12.81 -23.30 -32.09
CA ALA A 53 -13.84 -22.41 -31.59
C ALA A 53 -14.06 -22.59 -30.08
N ARG A 54 -14.09 -23.84 -29.59
CA ARG A 54 -14.18 -24.12 -28.15
C ARG A 54 -13.00 -23.56 -27.39
N GLN A 55 -11.78 -23.72 -27.89
CA GLN A 55 -10.58 -23.16 -27.24
C GLN A 55 -10.63 -21.64 -27.17
N VAL A 56 -10.98 -20.97 -28.29
CA VAL A 56 -11.10 -19.49 -28.31
C VAL A 56 -12.15 -19.00 -27.33
N ILE A 57 -13.32 -19.67 -27.26
CA ILE A 57 -14.37 -19.30 -26.30
C ILE A 57 -13.88 -19.48 -24.86
N ILE A 58 -13.27 -20.61 -24.53
CA ILE A 58 -12.75 -20.86 -23.18
C ILE A 58 -11.64 -19.87 -22.82
N GLN A 59 -10.77 -19.54 -23.79
CA GLN A 59 -9.72 -18.56 -23.58
C GLN A 59 -10.31 -17.16 -23.34
N GLY A 60 -11.28 -16.74 -24.16
CA GLY A 60 -11.96 -15.45 -23.99
C GLY A 60 -12.72 -15.34 -22.64
N MET A 61 -13.35 -16.44 -22.20
CA MET A 61 -14.00 -16.48 -20.88
C MET A 61 -12.97 -16.31 -19.74
N ARG A 62 -11.85 -17.03 -19.79
CA ARG A 62 -10.77 -16.92 -18.81
C ARG A 62 -10.13 -15.53 -18.81
N GLU A 63 -10.01 -14.91 -19.97
CA GLU A 63 -9.45 -13.56 -20.11
C GLU A 63 -10.40 -12.52 -19.52
N ALA A 64 -11.71 -12.66 -19.75
CA ALA A 64 -12.73 -11.83 -19.13
C ALA A 64 -12.78 -12.01 -17.59
N GLU A 65 -12.75 -13.25 -17.10
CA GLU A 65 -12.68 -13.54 -15.64
C GLU A 65 -11.43 -12.91 -15.01
N ARG A 66 -10.27 -13.01 -15.65
CA ARG A 66 -9.03 -12.38 -15.17
C ARG A 66 -9.11 -10.86 -15.17
N GLY A 67 -9.74 -10.27 -16.19
CA GLY A 67 -9.99 -8.83 -16.26
C GLY A 67 -10.85 -8.37 -15.09
N MET A 68 -11.95 -9.06 -14.81
CA MET A 68 -12.84 -8.73 -13.69
C MET A 68 -12.13 -8.80 -12.33
N ILE A 69 -11.35 -9.86 -12.09
CA ILE A 69 -10.57 -10.02 -10.86
C ILE A 69 -9.51 -8.91 -10.75
N TYR A 70 -8.83 -8.57 -11.85
CA TYR A 70 -7.86 -7.48 -11.86
C TYR A 70 -8.52 -6.14 -11.48
N ASP A 71 -9.64 -5.79 -12.13
CA ASP A 71 -10.34 -4.54 -11.88
C ASP A 71 -10.88 -4.45 -10.44
N GLU A 72 -11.35 -5.58 -9.89
CA GLU A 72 -11.79 -5.66 -8.50
C GLU A 72 -10.65 -5.41 -7.51
N PHE A 73 -9.50 -6.08 -7.69
CA PHE A 73 -8.39 -5.95 -6.74
C PHE A 73 -7.57 -4.69 -6.99
N SER A 74 -7.53 -4.14 -8.21
CA SER A 74 -6.92 -2.85 -8.49
C SER A 74 -7.62 -1.71 -7.75
N SER A 75 -8.95 -1.76 -7.62
CA SER A 75 -9.70 -0.80 -6.79
C SER A 75 -9.43 -0.92 -5.29
N LYS A 76 -8.78 -2.00 -4.86
CA LYS A 76 -8.39 -2.27 -3.46
C LYS A 76 -6.88 -2.10 -3.23
N GLU A 77 -6.15 -1.52 -4.18
CA GLU A 77 -4.77 -1.10 -3.95
C GLU A 77 -4.72 -0.12 -2.78
N HIS A 78 -3.69 -0.24 -1.97
CA HIS A 78 -3.49 0.54 -0.75
C HIS A 78 -4.53 0.29 0.35
N GLU A 79 -5.34 -0.77 0.23
CA GLU A 79 -6.32 -1.17 1.23
C GLU A 79 -5.83 -2.34 2.10
N LEU A 80 -6.52 -2.50 3.25
CA LEU A 80 -6.31 -3.62 4.16
C LEU A 80 -7.23 -4.79 3.77
N LEU A 81 -6.63 -5.93 3.44
CA LEU A 81 -7.39 -7.15 3.16
C LEU A 81 -7.09 -8.25 4.18
N THR A 82 -8.07 -9.10 4.40
CA THR A 82 -7.88 -10.33 5.19
C THR A 82 -7.79 -11.52 4.27
N GLY A 83 -6.69 -12.25 4.36
CA GLY A 83 -6.47 -13.50 3.62
C GLY A 83 -6.32 -14.69 4.55
N VAL A 84 -6.40 -15.89 3.96
CA VAL A 84 -6.10 -17.15 4.62
C VAL A 84 -4.85 -17.74 3.98
N ILE A 85 -3.84 -18.04 4.78
CA ILE A 85 -2.60 -18.68 4.31
C ILE A 85 -2.94 -20.05 3.74
N THR A 86 -2.63 -20.25 2.46
CA THR A 86 -2.89 -21.50 1.74
C THR A 86 -1.64 -22.35 1.59
N ARG A 87 -0.49 -21.70 1.46
CA ARG A 87 0.78 -22.39 1.22
C ARG A 87 1.96 -21.54 1.67
N ILE A 88 2.97 -22.21 2.19
CA ILE A 88 4.29 -21.65 2.47
C ILE A 88 5.30 -22.40 1.59
N ASP A 89 6.04 -21.68 0.76
CA ASP A 89 7.05 -22.27 -0.09
C ASP A 89 8.34 -22.51 0.72
N PRO A 90 8.75 -23.76 0.95
CA PRO A 90 9.93 -24.05 1.77
C PRO A 90 11.25 -23.65 1.12
N ARG A 91 11.27 -23.36 -0.20
CA ARG A 91 12.48 -22.98 -0.94
C ARG A 91 12.70 -21.48 -0.95
N SER A 92 11.66 -20.74 -1.27
CA SER A 92 11.70 -19.27 -1.35
C SER A 92 11.34 -18.58 -0.04
N GLY A 93 10.67 -19.27 0.89
CA GLY A 93 10.08 -18.67 2.08
C GLY A 93 8.84 -17.82 1.82
N GLY A 94 8.42 -17.73 0.56
CA GLY A 94 7.22 -16.96 0.19
C GLY A 94 5.93 -17.58 0.72
N VAL A 95 4.98 -16.75 1.09
CA VAL A 95 3.68 -17.18 1.62
C VAL A 95 2.57 -16.80 0.65
N SER A 96 1.76 -17.79 0.26
CA SER A 96 0.57 -17.57 -0.56
C SER A 96 -0.65 -17.46 0.32
N LEU A 97 -1.45 -16.44 0.10
CA LEU A 97 -2.71 -16.22 0.79
C LEU A 97 -3.86 -16.23 -0.20
N ARG A 98 -4.97 -16.84 0.19
CA ARG A 98 -6.23 -16.70 -0.52
C ARG A 98 -6.97 -15.48 0.02
N ILE A 99 -7.23 -14.50 -0.84
CA ILE A 99 -7.98 -13.27 -0.57
C ILE A 99 -9.28 -13.27 -1.38
N GLY A 100 -10.28 -12.53 -0.93
CA GLY A 100 -11.62 -12.54 -1.54
C GLY A 100 -12.46 -13.75 -1.11
N SER A 101 -13.65 -13.86 -1.65
CA SER A 101 -14.61 -14.93 -1.33
C SER A 101 -15.29 -15.48 -2.59
N GLY A 102 -15.69 -16.75 -2.55
CA GLY A 102 -16.42 -17.39 -3.65
C GLY A 102 -15.61 -17.48 -4.94
N ASN A 103 -16.24 -17.07 -6.05
CA ASN A 103 -15.65 -17.11 -7.40
C ASN A 103 -14.63 -15.97 -7.66
N GLU A 104 -14.60 -14.96 -6.81
CA GLU A 104 -13.69 -13.80 -6.88
C GLU A 104 -12.42 -14.02 -6.04
N ALA A 105 -12.33 -15.20 -5.38
CA ALA A 105 -11.15 -15.52 -4.60
C ALA A 105 -9.91 -15.65 -5.50
N THR A 106 -8.86 -14.91 -5.17
CA THR A 106 -7.58 -14.96 -5.86
C THR A 106 -6.44 -15.26 -4.89
N GLU A 107 -5.29 -15.60 -5.45
CA GLU A 107 -4.08 -15.86 -4.68
C GLU A 107 -3.24 -14.58 -4.62
N ALA A 108 -2.90 -14.15 -3.40
CA ALA A 108 -1.98 -13.06 -3.14
C ALA A 108 -0.64 -13.62 -2.66
N PHE A 109 0.44 -12.95 -3.00
CA PHE A 109 1.79 -13.39 -2.69
C PHE A 109 2.49 -12.44 -1.73
N LEU A 110 2.89 -12.96 -0.57
CA LEU A 110 3.69 -12.27 0.44
C LEU A 110 5.15 -12.70 0.28
N ALA A 111 5.93 -11.82 -0.33
CA ALA A 111 7.36 -12.06 -0.55
C ALA A 111 8.13 -12.13 0.79
N PRO A 112 9.28 -12.84 0.87
CA PRO A 112 10.06 -12.91 2.11
C PRO A 112 10.49 -11.55 2.67
N GLY A 113 10.79 -10.58 1.79
CA GLY A 113 11.13 -9.21 2.17
C GLY A 113 9.96 -8.43 2.77
N GLU A 114 8.72 -8.82 2.42
CA GLU A 114 7.49 -8.21 2.89
C GLU A 114 6.91 -8.89 4.16
N GLN A 115 7.62 -9.89 4.68
CA GLN A 115 7.27 -10.59 5.90
C GLN A 115 7.94 -9.95 7.11
N VAL A 116 7.22 -9.85 8.22
CA VAL A 116 7.77 -9.33 9.47
C VAL A 116 8.66 -10.38 10.11
N LYS A 117 9.89 -10.02 10.44
CA LYS A 117 10.83 -10.91 11.12
C LYS A 117 10.28 -11.28 12.51
N GLY A 118 10.16 -12.58 12.76
CA GLY A 118 9.65 -13.10 14.04
C GLY A 118 8.14 -13.33 14.08
N GLU A 119 7.39 -12.97 13.05
CA GLU A 119 6.01 -13.42 12.87
C GLU A 119 5.98 -14.89 12.42
N GLU A 120 5.14 -15.70 13.06
CA GLU A 120 4.90 -17.08 12.62
C GLU A 120 3.78 -17.12 11.61
N TYR A 121 4.05 -17.72 10.45
CA TYR A 121 3.06 -17.97 9.40
C TYR A 121 2.72 -19.45 9.37
N VAL A 122 1.43 -19.78 9.49
CA VAL A 122 0.95 -21.17 9.52
C VAL A 122 -0.18 -21.33 8.51
N GLU A 123 -0.19 -22.43 7.76
CA GLU A 123 -1.28 -22.76 6.83
C GLU A 123 -2.63 -22.79 7.55
N GLY A 124 -3.65 -22.18 6.95
CA GLY A 124 -4.98 -22.00 7.54
C GLY A 124 -5.13 -20.77 8.43
N MET A 125 -4.05 -20.08 8.79
CA MET A 125 -4.09 -18.84 9.57
C MET A 125 -4.73 -17.71 8.77
N ARG A 126 -5.58 -16.90 9.43
CA ARG A 126 -6.07 -15.63 8.88
C ARG A 126 -5.08 -14.54 9.19
N LEU A 127 -4.76 -13.76 8.17
CA LEU A 127 -3.78 -12.68 8.25
C LEU A 127 -4.34 -11.43 7.56
N ARG A 128 -4.23 -10.28 8.22
CA ARG A 128 -4.48 -8.98 7.60
C ARG A 128 -3.22 -8.52 6.88
N VAL A 129 -3.38 -8.06 5.66
CA VAL A 129 -2.27 -7.66 4.79
C VAL A 129 -2.62 -6.36 4.07
N TYR A 130 -1.62 -5.57 3.78
CA TYR A 130 -1.74 -4.38 2.96
C TYR A 130 -1.50 -4.73 1.50
N VAL A 131 -2.36 -4.27 0.60
CA VAL A 131 -2.19 -4.45 -0.84
C VAL A 131 -1.27 -3.35 -1.36
N VAL A 132 -0.09 -3.74 -1.79
CA VAL A 132 0.92 -2.80 -2.33
C VAL A 132 0.60 -2.47 -3.78
N GLU A 133 0.37 -3.50 -4.59
CA GLU A 133 0.20 -3.36 -6.04
C GLU A 133 -0.53 -4.56 -6.63
N VAL A 134 -1.30 -4.35 -7.69
CA VAL A 134 -1.93 -5.41 -8.47
C VAL A 134 -1.39 -5.40 -9.89
N ARG A 135 -0.67 -6.45 -10.28
CA ARG A 135 -0.02 -6.58 -11.59
C ARG A 135 -0.80 -7.52 -12.51
N ARG A 136 -0.91 -7.14 -13.78
CA ARG A 136 -1.38 -8.06 -14.83
C ARG A 136 -0.30 -9.06 -15.18
N SER A 137 -0.63 -10.36 -15.14
CA SER A 137 0.26 -11.43 -15.56
C SER A 137 -0.44 -12.36 -16.55
N THR A 138 0.33 -13.06 -17.39
CA THR A 138 -0.20 -14.04 -18.34
C THR A 138 -0.96 -15.20 -17.69
N LYS A 139 -0.67 -15.47 -16.40
CA LYS A 139 -1.35 -16.52 -15.62
C LYS A 139 -2.58 -16.02 -14.87
N GLY A 140 -2.79 -14.71 -14.77
CA GLY A 140 -3.86 -14.04 -14.02
C GLY A 140 -3.32 -12.85 -13.25
N PRO A 141 -4.18 -12.04 -12.60
CA PRO A 141 -3.75 -10.93 -11.78
C PRO A 141 -2.88 -11.45 -10.63
N GLN A 142 -1.79 -10.75 -10.36
CA GLN A 142 -0.89 -11.01 -9.25
C GLN A 142 -1.04 -9.89 -8.23
N VAL A 143 -1.59 -10.20 -7.06
CA VAL A 143 -1.75 -9.26 -5.97
C VAL A 143 -0.52 -9.35 -5.07
N LEU A 144 0.25 -8.26 -5.02
CA LEU A 144 1.41 -8.12 -4.15
C LEU A 144 0.96 -7.52 -2.82
N ILE A 145 1.31 -8.16 -1.75
CA ILE A 145 0.89 -7.80 -0.40
C ILE A 145 2.08 -7.65 0.53
N SER A 146 1.94 -6.82 1.55
CA SER A 146 2.97 -6.54 2.53
C SER A 146 2.45 -6.60 3.95
N ARG A 147 3.33 -7.02 4.87
CA ARG A 147 3.17 -6.90 6.32
C ARG A 147 4.16 -5.89 6.91
N THR A 148 5.16 -5.47 6.12
CA THR A 148 6.20 -4.51 6.54
C THR A 148 5.85 -3.07 6.19
N HIS A 149 5.02 -2.85 5.17
CA HIS A 149 4.68 -1.53 4.66
C HIS A 149 4.02 -0.63 5.73
N PRO A 150 4.42 0.66 5.85
CA PRO A 150 3.83 1.59 6.83
C PRO A 150 2.32 1.80 6.63
N GLY A 151 1.84 1.72 5.39
CA GLY A 151 0.41 1.81 5.05
C GLY A 151 -0.46 0.76 5.77
N LEU A 152 0.10 -0.39 6.14
CA LEU A 152 -0.61 -1.37 6.99
C LEU A 152 -1.05 -0.74 8.32
N VAL A 153 -0.14 0.01 8.97
CA VAL A 153 -0.42 0.66 10.25
C VAL A 153 -1.44 1.77 10.06
N LYS A 154 -1.30 2.61 9.01
CA LYS A 154 -2.28 3.67 8.69
C LYS A 154 -3.68 3.09 8.56
N ARG A 155 -3.86 2.03 7.77
CA ARG A 155 -5.17 1.38 7.56
C ARG A 155 -5.71 0.69 8.83
N LEU A 156 -4.85 0.15 9.69
CA LEU A 156 -5.29 -0.40 10.98
C LEU A 156 -5.81 0.70 11.90
N PHE A 157 -5.17 1.87 11.92
CA PHE A 157 -5.67 3.02 12.68
C PHE A 157 -6.99 3.55 12.12
N GLU A 158 -7.14 3.67 10.81
CA GLU A 158 -8.40 4.07 10.17
C GLU A 158 -9.56 3.11 10.52
N LEU A 159 -9.28 1.82 10.68
CA LEU A 159 -10.28 0.82 11.06
C LEU A 159 -10.68 0.90 12.54
N GLU A 160 -9.72 1.18 13.45
CA GLU A 160 -9.94 1.16 14.90
C GLU A 160 -10.34 2.52 15.49
N VAL A 161 -10.03 3.62 14.78
CA VAL A 161 -10.21 5.01 15.24
C VAL A 161 -11.20 5.73 14.33
N PRO A 162 -12.47 5.86 14.75
CA PRO A 162 -13.49 6.54 13.95
C PRO A 162 -13.12 7.98 13.58
N GLU A 163 -12.41 8.69 14.48
CA GLU A 163 -11.97 10.08 14.29
C GLU A 163 -10.90 10.21 13.17
N ILE A 164 -10.19 9.13 12.85
CA ILE A 164 -9.30 9.07 11.66
C ILE A 164 -10.12 8.74 10.42
N TYR A 165 -11.08 7.82 10.55
CA TYR A 165 -11.92 7.42 9.42
C TYR A 165 -12.79 8.57 8.88
N ASP A 166 -13.31 9.43 9.76
CA ASP A 166 -14.13 10.59 9.38
C ASP A 166 -13.30 11.85 9.03
N GLY A 167 -11.95 11.77 9.18
CA GLY A 167 -11.03 12.87 8.86
C GLY A 167 -10.90 13.94 9.95
N THR A 168 -11.51 13.77 11.12
CA THR A 168 -11.36 14.70 12.26
C THR A 168 -9.93 14.68 12.80
N VAL A 169 -9.31 13.51 12.80
CA VAL A 169 -7.89 13.29 13.12
C VAL A 169 -7.17 12.80 11.86
N GLU A 170 -6.08 13.48 11.53
CA GLU A 170 -5.25 13.15 10.37
C GLU A 170 -3.95 12.47 10.80
N VAL A 171 -3.54 11.46 10.05
CA VAL A 171 -2.22 10.85 10.17
C VAL A 171 -1.26 11.56 9.22
N LYS A 172 -0.37 12.39 9.76
CA LYS A 172 0.55 13.23 8.97
C LYS A 172 1.80 12.47 8.51
N SER A 173 2.32 11.57 9.34
CA SER A 173 3.54 10.82 9.02
C SER A 173 3.61 9.52 9.80
N ILE A 174 4.29 8.51 9.24
CA ILE A 174 4.54 7.22 9.87
C ILE A 174 5.99 6.81 9.62
N ALA A 175 6.69 6.48 10.69
CA ALA A 175 8.01 5.84 10.61
C ALA A 175 7.93 4.47 11.28
N ARG A 176 8.29 3.41 10.55
CA ARG A 176 8.11 2.02 10.99
C ARG A 176 9.37 1.19 10.85
N GLU A 177 9.70 0.45 11.89
CA GLU A 177 10.56 -0.72 11.86
C GLU A 177 9.69 -1.95 12.16
N ALA A 178 9.27 -2.62 11.10
CA ALA A 178 8.28 -3.69 11.17
C ALA A 178 8.66 -4.80 12.16
N GLY A 179 7.73 -5.19 13.02
CA GLY A 179 7.93 -6.18 14.09
C GLY A 179 8.66 -5.66 15.32
N SER A 180 9.09 -4.40 15.34
CA SER A 180 9.78 -3.80 16.49
C SER A 180 9.06 -2.58 17.02
N ARG A 181 9.05 -1.49 16.28
CA ARG A 181 8.45 -0.21 16.73
C ARG A 181 7.97 0.65 15.57
N THR A 182 6.85 1.32 15.78
CA THR A 182 6.28 2.33 14.86
C THR A 182 6.07 3.64 15.61
N LYS A 183 6.39 4.76 14.97
CA LYS A 183 6.00 6.10 15.40
C LYS A 183 4.97 6.65 14.42
N LEU A 184 3.85 7.16 14.94
CA LEU A 184 2.72 7.69 14.20
C LEU A 184 2.49 9.13 14.60
N ALA A 185 2.62 10.08 13.68
CA ALA A 185 2.32 11.49 13.90
C ALA A 185 0.88 11.79 13.53
N VAL A 186 0.13 12.33 14.49
CA VAL A 186 -1.30 12.64 14.33
C VAL A 186 -1.57 14.10 14.64
N TRP A 187 -2.58 14.65 13.97
CA TRP A 187 -2.99 16.04 14.10
C TRP A 187 -4.52 16.15 13.99
N SER A 188 -5.10 17.18 14.57
CA SER A 188 -6.50 17.55 14.40
C SER A 188 -6.62 19.04 14.13
N ALA A 189 -7.46 19.40 13.17
CA ALA A 189 -7.82 20.79 12.89
C ALA A 189 -8.74 21.35 13.99
N ASP A 190 -9.48 20.49 14.69
CA ASP A 190 -10.36 20.88 15.78
C ASP A 190 -9.55 20.93 17.09
N PRO A 191 -9.41 22.12 17.73
CA PRO A 191 -8.66 22.26 18.97
C PRO A 191 -9.32 21.55 20.17
N ASP A 192 -10.60 21.22 20.08
CA ASP A 192 -11.34 20.51 21.13
C ASP A 192 -11.14 18.98 21.05
N VAL A 193 -10.51 18.48 19.97
CA VAL A 193 -10.24 17.06 19.77
C VAL A 193 -8.79 16.73 20.13
N ASP A 194 -8.63 15.87 21.13
CA ASP A 194 -7.33 15.28 21.46
C ASP A 194 -6.99 14.14 20.49
N ALA A 195 -6.18 14.45 19.46
CA ALA A 195 -5.79 13.49 18.45
C ALA A 195 -5.05 12.26 19.03
N ILE A 196 -4.20 12.45 20.06
CA ILE A 196 -3.51 11.34 20.73
C ILE A 196 -4.50 10.50 21.51
N GLY A 197 -5.35 11.14 22.32
CA GLY A 197 -6.37 10.45 23.11
C GLY A 197 -7.34 9.64 22.26
N ALA A 198 -7.76 10.16 21.11
CA ALA A 198 -8.60 9.45 20.15
C ALA A 198 -7.94 8.17 19.65
N CYS A 199 -6.67 8.22 19.30
CA CYS A 199 -5.91 7.06 18.82
C CYS A 199 -5.62 6.03 19.92
N VAL A 200 -5.32 6.48 21.13
CA VAL A 200 -5.08 5.61 22.31
C VAL A 200 -6.36 4.89 22.71
N GLY A 201 -7.46 5.64 22.74
CA GLY A 201 -8.78 5.17 23.15
C GLY A 201 -8.90 4.91 24.65
N PRO A 202 -10.10 4.53 25.13
CA PRO A 202 -10.35 4.28 26.54
C PRO A 202 -9.41 3.21 27.10
N ARG A 203 -8.62 3.58 28.11
CA ARG A 203 -7.63 2.68 28.75
C ARG A 203 -6.61 2.06 27.80
N GLY A 204 -6.31 2.71 26.67
CA GLY A 204 -5.40 2.20 25.64
C GLY A 204 -5.96 1.06 24.79
N GLN A 205 -7.26 0.83 24.79
CA GLN A 205 -7.87 -0.33 24.13
C GLN A 205 -7.63 -0.31 22.61
N ARG A 206 -7.80 0.85 21.94
CA ARG A 206 -7.64 0.97 20.49
C ARG A 206 -6.20 0.66 20.08
N VAL A 207 -5.22 1.33 20.70
CA VAL A 207 -3.80 1.10 20.39
C VAL A 207 -3.39 -0.34 20.71
N ASN A 208 -3.89 -0.92 21.81
CA ASN A 208 -3.59 -2.32 22.17
C ASN A 208 -4.16 -3.33 21.15
N ASN A 209 -5.34 -3.07 20.57
CA ASN A 209 -5.88 -3.91 19.51
C ASN A 209 -4.94 -3.92 18.29
N ILE A 210 -4.39 -2.76 17.91
CA ILE A 210 -3.44 -2.62 16.80
C ILE A 210 -2.12 -3.33 17.14
N VAL A 211 -1.58 -3.12 18.35
CA VAL A 211 -0.35 -3.80 18.82
C VAL A 211 -0.52 -5.33 18.77
N ASN A 212 -1.69 -5.84 19.17
CA ASN A 212 -1.99 -7.28 19.11
C ASN A 212 -2.08 -7.78 17.66
N GLU A 213 -2.67 -7.01 16.75
CA GLU A 213 -2.71 -7.36 15.32
C GLU A 213 -1.30 -7.38 14.71
N LEU A 214 -0.44 -6.46 15.13
CA LEU A 214 0.97 -6.38 14.74
C LEU A 214 1.90 -7.32 15.52
N LYS A 215 1.32 -8.25 16.30
CA LYS A 215 2.06 -9.28 17.06
C LYS A 215 3.06 -8.74 18.08
N GLY A 216 2.74 -7.60 18.70
CA GLY A 216 3.54 -7.01 19.76
C GLY A 216 4.47 -5.88 19.34
N GLU A 217 4.40 -5.43 18.08
CA GLU A 217 5.08 -4.23 17.61
C GLU A 217 4.62 -3.02 18.43
N LYS A 218 5.56 -2.27 19.02
CA LYS A 218 5.25 -1.10 19.83
C LYS A 218 4.85 0.07 18.95
N VAL A 219 3.81 0.81 19.37
CA VAL A 219 3.32 1.98 18.65
C VAL A 219 3.37 3.21 19.56
N ASP A 220 4.15 4.21 19.13
CA ASP A 220 4.20 5.53 19.77
C ASP A 220 3.37 6.50 18.96
N ILE A 221 2.40 7.15 19.61
CA ILE A 221 1.54 8.15 18.98
C ILE A 221 2.08 9.52 19.35
N ILE A 222 2.44 10.30 18.32
CA ILE A 222 3.14 11.57 18.43
C ILE A 222 2.21 12.70 17.97
N LYS A 223 2.19 13.81 18.72
CA LYS A 223 1.48 15.01 18.28
C LYS A 223 2.29 15.68 17.16
N TRP A 224 1.72 15.81 16.00
CA TRP A 224 2.31 16.59 14.91
C TRP A 224 2.19 18.10 15.22
N SER A 225 3.19 18.88 14.81
CA SER A 225 3.19 20.34 14.91
C SER A 225 3.80 20.94 13.64
N GLU A 226 3.30 22.10 13.22
CA GLU A 226 3.91 22.90 12.16
C GLU A 226 5.28 23.46 12.56
N ASP A 227 5.49 23.68 13.86
CA ASP A 227 6.79 24.06 14.39
C ASP A 227 7.74 22.87 14.43
N PRO A 228 8.81 22.86 13.60
CA PRO A 228 9.73 21.76 13.54
C PRO A 228 10.37 21.42 14.90
N ALA A 229 10.68 22.42 15.72
CA ALA A 229 11.32 22.20 17.02
C ALA A 229 10.39 21.42 17.96
N GLN A 230 9.11 21.80 18.01
CA GLN A 230 8.11 21.08 18.82
C GLN A 230 7.86 19.68 18.28
N TYR A 231 7.80 19.52 16.96
CA TYR A 231 7.57 18.23 16.35
C TYR A 231 8.73 17.26 16.57
N ILE A 232 9.98 17.71 16.42
CA ILE A 232 11.18 16.91 16.69
C ILE A 232 11.23 16.51 18.16
N ALA A 233 10.98 17.46 19.09
CA ALA A 233 10.94 17.16 20.52
C ALA A 233 9.89 16.08 20.84
N ALA A 234 8.69 16.21 20.29
CA ALA A 234 7.63 15.20 20.45
C ALA A 234 8.02 13.85 19.85
N ALA A 235 8.68 13.83 18.68
CA ALA A 235 9.10 12.63 17.98
C ALA A 235 10.12 11.80 18.75
N LEU A 236 10.93 12.42 19.62
CA LEU A 236 11.90 11.73 20.48
C LEU A 236 11.27 11.08 21.72
N SER A 237 9.95 11.28 21.93
CA SER A 237 9.24 10.55 23.01
C SER A 237 9.62 9.05 23.02
N PRO A 238 9.81 8.42 24.20
CA PRO A 238 9.46 8.90 25.54
C PRO A 238 10.56 9.71 26.26
N ALA A 239 11.63 10.15 25.58
CA ALA A 239 12.65 10.99 26.19
C ALA A 239 12.18 12.44 26.29
N ASP A 240 12.54 13.10 27.39
CA ASP A 240 12.32 14.54 27.55
C ASP A 240 13.43 15.30 26.80
N VAL A 241 13.03 16.39 26.14
CA VAL A 241 13.94 17.27 25.38
C VAL A 241 14.04 18.62 26.10
N VAL A 242 15.26 19.10 26.29
CA VAL A 242 15.55 20.41 26.92
C VAL A 242 15.43 21.53 25.90
N SER A 243 16.09 21.38 24.75
CA SER A 243 16.07 22.35 23.65
C SER A 243 16.27 21.67 22.30
N VAL A 244 15.77 22.33 21.24
CA VAL A 244 16.00 21.94 19.84
C VAL A 244 16.47 23.15 19.10
N ASP A 245 17.68 23.10 18.56
CA ASP A 245 18.29 24.13 17.74
C ASP A 245 18.19 23.70 16.27
N ILE A 246 17.41 24.44 15.50
CA ILE A 246 17.12 24.14 14.09
C ILE A 246 18.15 24.80 13.19
N HIS A 247 18.68 24.01 12.25
CA HIS A 247 19.52 24.48 11.16
C HIS A 247 18.79 24.21 9.85
N GLU A 248 18.14 25.24 9.29
CA GLU A 248 17.32 25.09 8.05
C GLU A 248 18.15 24.70 6.84
N GLU A 249 19.41 25.17 6.76
CA GLU A 249 20.36 24.72 5.75
C GLU A 249 20.71 23.25 5.99
N GLY A 250 20.15 22.34 5.15
CA GLY A 250 20.38 20.90 5.21
C GLY A 250 19.38 20.11 6.04
N LYS A 251 18.29 20.72 6.54
CA LYS A 251 17.28 20.07 7.39
C LYS A 251 17.91 19.28 8.54
N SER A 252 18.81 19.90 9.29
CA SER A 252 19.45 19.30 10.46
C SER A 252 19.06 20.05 11.74
N CYS A 253 19.11 19.35 12.85
CA CYS A 253 18.85 19.95 14.15
C CYS A 253 19.75 19.34 15.22
N ARG A 254 20.11 20.15 16.21
CA ARG A 254 20.75 19.70 17.43
C ARG A 254 19.69 19.63 18.54
N VAL A 255 19.60 18.50 19.18
CA VAL A 255 18.67 18.26 20.27
C VAL A 255 19.44 18.02 21.56
N VAL A 256 19.16 18.83 22.57
CA VAL A 256 19.74 18.67 23.91
C VAL A 256 18.76 17.93 24.80
N VAL A 257 19.24 16.87 25.42
CA VAL A 257 18.47 16.04 26.36
C VAL A 257 19.16 15.98 27.73
N PRO A 258 18.41 15.74 28.85
CA PRO A 258 19.03 15.47 30.13
C PRO A 258 20.00 14.30 30.04
N ASP A 259 21.12 14.31 30.77
CA ASP A 259 22.17 13.30 30.69
C ASP A 259 21.68 11.89 31.00
N ASP A 260 20.73 11.77 31.94
CA ASP A 260 20.10 10.50 32.30
C ASP A 260 19.13 9.97 31.24
N GLN A 261 18.71 10.80 30.29
CA GLN A 261 17.79 10.43 29.22
C GLN A 261 18.46 10.21 27.85
N LEU A 262 19.77 10.48 27.74
CA LEU A 262 20.48 10.33 26.47
C LEU A 262 20.30 8.93 25.86
N SER A 263 20.50 7.88 26.67
CA SER A 263 20.30 6.50 26.19
C SER A 263 18.86 6.20 25.76
N LEU A 264 17.86 6.87 26.37
CA LEU A 264 16.46 6.73 26.02
C LEU A 264 16.14 7.47 24.72
N ALA A 265 16.70 8.67 24.53
CA ALA A 265 16.55 9.48 23.34
C ALA A 265 17.13 8.80 22.11
N ILE A 266 18.33 8.21 22.24
CA ILE A 266 18.97 7.41 21.18
C ILE A 266 18.20 6.09 20.97
N GLY A 267 17.85 5.41 22.07
CA GLY A 267 17.23 4.09 22.04
C GLY A 267 18.20 2.96 21.77
N LYS A 268 17.70 1.72 21.84
CA LYS A 268 18.50 0.52 21.55
C LYS A 268 18.93 0.56 20.07
N GLU A 269 20.26 0.46 19.84
CA GLU A 269 20.84 0.50 18.48
C GLU A 269 20.45 1.74 17.66
N GLY A 270 20.19 2.88 18.31
CA GLY A 270 19.78 4.10 17.65
C GLY A 270 18.32 4.11 17.14
N GLN A 271 17.50 3.12 17.49
CA GLN A 271 16.15 2.95 16.97
C GLN A 271 15.25 4.17 17.18
N ASN A 272 15.27 4.77 18.39
CA ASN A 272 14.39 5.90 18.68
C ASN A 272 14.77 7.15 17.87
N ALA A 273 16.07 7.44 17.79
CA ALA A 273 16.61 8.55 17.00
C ALA A 273 16.34 8.35 15.50
N ARG A 274 16.60 7.15 14.97
CA ARG A 274 16.36 6.82 13.55
C ARG A 274 14.89 6.93 13.18
N LEU A 275 13.98 6.41 14.00
CA LEU A 275 12.54 6.53 13.76
C LEU A 275 12.07 7.98 13.85
N ALA A 276 12.61 8.78 14.79
CA ALA A 276 12.29 10.20 14.90
C ALA A 276 12.79 10.98 13.66
N ALA A 277 13.99 10.69 13.19
CA ALA A 277 14.53 11.29 11.97
C ALA A 277 13.69 10.95 10.73
N LYS A 278 13.32 9.66 10.54
CA LYS A 278 12.42 9.22 9.47
C LYS A 278 11.03 9.87 9.58
N LEU A 279 10.47 9.97 10.77
CA LEU A 279 9.14 10.55 11.01
C LEU A 279 9.08 12.04 10.66
N THR A 280 10.12 12.79 11.05
CA THR A 280 10.16 14.25 10.90
C THR A 280 10.80 14.71 9.58
N GLY A 281 11.60 13.87 8.95
CA GLY A 281 12.40 14.22 7.77
C GLY A 281 13.61 15.13 8.09
N TRP A 282 14.04 15.16 9.36
CA TRP A 282 15.18 15.96 9.82
C TRP A 282 16.34 15.07 10.25
N LYS A 283 17.57 15.49 9.97
CA LYS A 283 18.76 14.90 10.59
C LYS A 283 18.85 15.38 12.04
N ILE A 284 18.87 14.43 12.99
CA ILE A 284 18.79 14.74 14.42
C ILE A 284 20.12 14.38 15.08
N ASP A 285 20.85 15.39 15.56
CA ASP A 285 22.03 15.22 16.43
C ASP A 285 21.63 15.37 17.90
N ILE A 286 21.77 14.31 18.70
CA ILE A 286 21.36 14.26 20.08
C ILE A 286 22.56 14.43 21.00
N LYS A 287 22.57 15.46 21.83
CA LYS A 287 23.65 15.76 22.79
C LYS A 287 23.11 15.80 24.22
N PRO A 288 23.92 15.36 25.21
CA PRO A 288 23.56 15.53 26.63
C PRO A 288 23.69 17.01 27.05
N ALA A 289 22.93 17.41 28.08
CA ALA A 289 22.96 18.77 28.59
C ALA A 289 24.34 19.18 29.15
N SER A 290 25.17 18.22 29.53
CA SER A 290 26.56 18.44 30.00
C SER A 290 27.56 18.67 28.90
N ALA A 291 27.19 18.44 27.61
CA ALA A 291 28.12 18.62 26.47
C ALA A 291 28.43 20.12 26.26
N PRO A 292 29.69 20.48 25.96
CA PRO A 292 30.05 21.89 25.65
C PRO A 292 29.33 22.36 24.39
N ALA A 293 28.88 23.63 24.43
CA ALA A 293 28.07 24.25 23.37
C ALA A 293 28.80 24.45 22.02
N ASP A 294 30.12 24.27 21.96
CA ASP A 294 31.00 24.69 20.85
C ASP A 294 31.51 23.56 19.94
N GLU A 295 31.07 22.31 20.09
CA GLU A 295 31.45 21.27 19.14
C GLU A 295 30.54 21.34 17.93
N ALA A 296 31.12 21.77 16.77
CA ALA A 296 30.51 21.61 15.46
C ALA A 296 30.10 20.14 15.26
N PRO A 297 29.03 19.83 14.49
CA PRO A 297 28.61 18.45 14.28
C PRO A 297 29.80 17.65 13.73
N GLU A 298 30.27 16.67 14.50
CA GLU A 298 31.21 15.69 13.98
C GLU A 298 30.45 14.76 13.05
N ASP A 299 30.91 14.64 11.79
CA ASP A 299 30.31 13.89 10.70
C ASP A 299 30.31 12.35 10.89
N GLU A 300 30.52 11.82 12.11
CA GLU A 300 30.84 10.40 12.32
C GLU A 300 29.64 9.47 12.63
N ASP A 301 28.44 9.99 12.92
CA ASP A 301 27.25 9.13 13.08
C ASP A 301 26.03 9.70 12.31
N ASP A 302 26.22 10.02 11.04
CA ASP A 302 25.10 10.31 10.13
C ASP A 302 24.17 9.09 10.09
N VAL A 303 22.98 9.22 10.67
CA VAL A 303 21.88 8.31 10.38
C VAL A 303 21.53 8.52 8.91
N ILE A 304 22.18 7.76 8.04
CA ILE A 304 21.91 7.74 6.62
C ILE A 304 20.48 7.24 6.48
N LEU A 305 19.62 8.12 5.97
CA LEU A 305 18.31 7.70 5.49
C LEU A 305 18.58 6.76 4.32
N ASP A 306 18.32 5.46 4.52
CA ASP A 306 18.34 4.50 3.43
C ASP A 306 17.16 4.83 2.51
N ASP A 307 17.46 5.22 1.26
CA ASP A 307 16.49 5.68 0.25
C ASP A 307 15.46 4.61 -0.15
N GLY A 308 15.44 3.46 0.54
CA GLY A 308 14.55 2.33 0.26
C GLY A 308 13.26 2.26 1.08
N ASP A 309 13.10 3.07 2.13
CA ASP A 309 11.89 3.05 2.96
C ASP A 309 10.94 4.21 2.57
N GLU A 310 9.76 3.88 2.04
CA GLU A 310 8.72 4.84 1.69
C GLU A 310 8.23 5.62 2.92
N ILE A 311 8.41 6.94 2.88
CA ILE A 311 7.77 7.87 3.82
C ILE A 311 6.38 8.18 3.26
N ILE A 312 5.33 7.76 3.94
CA ILE A 312 3.98 8.21 3.61
C ILE A 312 3.81 9.59 4.26
N ALA A 313 4.05 10.65 3.48
CA ALA A 313 3.56 11.98 3.77
C ALA A 313 2.26 12.18 2.96
N ASP A 314 1.20 12.65 3.60
CA ASP A 314 -0.03 13.05 2.91
C ASP A 314 0.28 14.36 2.16
N GLU A 315 0.55 14.28 0.84
CA GLU A 315 0.56 15.44 -0.03
C GLU A 315 -0.90 15.92 -0.15
N ALA A 316 -1.22 16.98 0.56
CA ALA A 316 -2.46 17.71 0.34
C ALA A 316 -2.38 18.32 -1.06
N GLU A 317 -3.02 17.68 -2.04
CA GLU A 317 -3.30 18.28 -3.34
C GLU A 317 -4.22 19.49 -3.11
N GLY A 318 -3.62 20.68 -3.11
CA GLY A 318 -4.34 21.92 -3.21
C GLY A 318 -4.91 22.04 -4.62
N GLU A 319 -6.18 21.69 -4.81
CA GLU A 319 -6.96 22.11 -5.97
C GLU A 319 -7.05 23.65 -5.94
N THR A 320 -6.26 24.32 -6.77
CA THR A 320 -6.53 25.69 -7.19
C THR A 320 -7.51 25.60 -8.37
N GLU A 321 -8.80 25.83 -8.10
CA GLU A 321 -9.77 26.22 -9.12
C GLU A 321 -9.34 27.56 -9.75
N GLU A 322 -9.19 27.58 -11.05
CA GLU A 322 -9.45 28.71 -11.95
C GLU A 322 -10.50 28.32 -12.98
#